data_de2a0c7633afea075425e4d215b53aea
#
_entry.id   de2a0c7633afea075425e4d215b53aea
#
_cell.length_a   1.000
_cell.length_b   1.000
_cell.length_c   1.000
_cell.angle_alpha   90.00
_cell.angle_beta   90.00
_cell.angle_gamma   90.00
#
_symmetry.space_group_name_H-M   'P 1'
#
loop_
_entity.id
_entity.type
_entity.pdbx_description
1 polymer ?
#
loop_
_entity_poly.entity_id
_entity_poly.type
_entity_poly.pdbx_seq_one_letter_code
_entity_poly.pdbx_strand_id
1 'polypeptide(L)'
;MHAAVPWVVTWDDHEFDNNCAGDISEQPGVTAADFLKRRAAAYQAYYEHMPLRRSALPKGPDMLIYRSLSFGALAQFFVLDTRQYRTDQPCGDGIKPQCPEALGAEGTMMGLEQRDWLFRGLDTSPAKWNALAQQVMIARVDRVAGEKAGYSMDQWPGYEFERRQLLKFLHEHKTANPVAFAGDIHSNWANELIADFDDLGSKSVATEFVGTSISSGGDGRAEPKGLTELLAENPFVKFHNAERGYVRCEVTPATWRTDFRTVEYVSRPGAPLQTRASFVVEDGRTVLNRA
;
A
#
# COMPACT_ATOMS: atom_id res chain seq x y z
N MET A 1 22.09 7.11 4.82
CA MET A 1 21.53 5.76 4.72
C MET A 1 21.55 5.24 3.28
N HIS A 2 21.11 6.00 2.27
CA HIS A 2 21.10 5.58 0.84
C HIS A 2 22.47 5.07 0.31
N ALA A 3 23.59 5.59 0.82
CA ALA A 3 24.92 5.14 0.44
C ALA A 3 25.37 3.83 1.13
N ALA A 4 24.65 3.34 2.13
CA ALA A 4 25.07 2.21 2.96
C ALA A 4 24.39 0.89 2.59
N VAL A 5 23.21 0.93 2.00
CA VAL A 5 22.41 -0.24 1.64
C VAL A 5 21.65 -0.01 0.33
N PRO A 6 21.29 -1.06 -0.41
CA PRO A 6 20.39 -0.93 -1.56
C PRO A 6 19.00 -0.44 -1.13
N TRP A 7 18.41 0.43 -1.94
CA TRP A 7 17.07 0.97 -1.74
C TRP A 7 16.18 0.66 -2.93
N VAL A 8 14.96 0.27 -2.65
CA VAL A 8 13.86 0.22 -3.62
C VAL A 8 12.88 1.31 -3.22
N VAL A 9 12.92 2.42 -3.93
CA VAL A 9 12.11 3.59 -3.61
C VAL A 9 10.91 3.70 -4.54
N THR A 10 9.81 4.20 -4.02
CA THR A 10 8.67 4.73 -4.78
C THR A 10 8.19 5.98 -4.05
N TRP A 11 7.50 6.86 -4.75
CA TRP A 11 6.85 8.01 -4.10
C TRP A 11 5.48 7.63 -3.54
N ASP A 12 4.92 8.55 -2.78
CA ASP A 12 3.51 8.64 -2.48
C ASP A 12 2.98 10.02 -2.90
N ASP A 13 2.17 10.69 -2.12
CA ASP A 13 1.56 11.97 -2.43
C ASP A 13 2.39 13.16 -1.97
N HIS A 14 2.92 13.12 -0.76
CA HIS A 14 3.64 14.24 -0.14
C HIS A 14 5.00 14.60 -0.76
N GLU A 15 5.47 13.82 -1.73
CA GLU A 15 6.60 14.23 -2.56
C GLU A 15 6.24 15.42 -3.46
N PHE A 16 4.96 15.65 -3.75
CA PHE A 16 4.52 16.76 -4.59
C PHE A 16 3.17 17.37 -4.25
N ASP A 17 2.12 16.61 -3.83
CA ASP A 17 0.83 17.17 -3.41
C ASP A 17 -0.03 16.15 -2.68
N ASN A 18 -0.63 16.51 -1.53
CA ASN A 18 -1.48 15.63 -0.74
C ASN A 18 -2.60 15.03 -1.57
N ASN A 19 -2.88 13.73 -1.38
CA ASN A 19 -3.94 12.96 -2.04
C ASN A 19 -4.03 13.13 -3.56
N CYS A 20 -2.98 13.58 -4.24
CA CYS A 20 -3.01 13.82 -5.68
C CYS A 20 -3.44 12.58 -6.48
N ALA A 21 -4.17 12.83 -7.56
CA ALA A 21 -4.67 11.79 -8.46
C ALA A 21 -4.40 12.19 -9.92
N GLY A 22 -3.56 11.41 -10.62
CA GLY A 22 -3.25 11.72 -12.00
C GLY A 22 -2.71 13.15 -12.20
N ASP A 23 -3.46 14.01 -12.86
CA ASP A 23 -3.16 15.43 -13.09
C ASP A 23 -4.00 16.38 -12.20
N ILE A 24 -4.64 15.84 -11.16
CA ILE A 24 -5.54 16.54 -10.25
C ILE A 24 -4.84 16.77 -8.91
N SER A 25 -4.84 18.04 -8.46
CA SER A 25 -4.43 18.46 -7.11
C SER A 25 -5.65 18.47 -6.20
N GLU A 26 -5.46 18.02 -4.93
CA GLU A 26 -6.50 18.19 -3.90
C GLU A 26 -6.74 19.67 -3.55
N GLN A 27 -5.78 20.57 -3.85
CA GLN A 27 -5.88 21.98 -3.48
C GLN A 27 -6.88 22.73 -4.37
N PRO A 28 -7.92 23.36 -3.79
CA PRO A 28 -8.90 24.10 -4.57
C PRO A 28 -8.26 25.21 -5.41
N GLY A 29 -8.65 25.29 -6.68
CA GLY A 29 -8.18 26.33 -7.60
C GLY A 29 -6.82 26.07 -8.25
N VAL A 30 -6.14 24.98 -7.93
CA VAL A 30 -4.95 24.56 -8.68
C VAL A 30 -5.40 23.93 -10.01
N THR A 31 -4.96 24.50 -11.12
CA THR A 31 -5.26 23.94 -12.44
C THR A 31 -4.39 22.72 -12.73
N ALA A 32 -4.87 21.77 -13.57
CA ALA A 32 -4.06 20.65 -14.03
C ALA A 32 -2.71 21.11 -14.63
N ALA A 33 -2.71 22.21 -15.39
CA ALA A 33 -1.49 22.76 -15.97
C ALA A 33 -0.47 23.23 -14.91
N ASP A 34 -0.91 23.85 -13.82
CA ASP A 34 -0.03 24.31 -12.75
C ASP A 34 0.40 23.13 -11.86
N PHE A 35 -0.49 22.20 -11.60
CA PHE A 35 -0.15 20.95 -10.91
C PHE A 35 0.92 20.15 -11.68
N LEU A 36 0.77 19.97 -12.99
CA LEU A 36 1.75 19.26 -13.83
C LEU A 36 3.12 19.95 -13.87
N LYS A 37 3.18 21.28 -13.78
CA LYS A 37 4.47 22.01 -13.64
C LYS A 37 5.13 21.68 -12.30
N ARG A 38 4.36 21.68 -11.19
CA ARG A 38 4.85 21.29 -9.87
C ARG A 38 5.34 19.85 -9.89
N ARG A 39 4.53 18.92 -10.44
CA ARG A 39 4.88 17.50 -10.55
C ARG A 39 6.17 17.29 -11.34
N ALA A 40 6.37 17.99 -12.44
CA ALA A 40 7.61 17.91 -13.22
C ALA A 40 8.85 18.32 -12.41
N ALA A 41 8.76 19.40 -11.63
CA ALA A 41 9.85 19.85 -10.77
C ALA A 41 10.11 18.87 -9.61
N ALA A 42 9.05 18.33 -9.00
CA ALA A 42 9.15 17.32 -7.94
C ALA A 42 9.77 16.01 -8.45
N TYR A 43 9.37 15.55 -9.63
CA TYR A 43 9.93 14.34 -10.23
C TYR A 43 11.40 14.50 -10.59
N GLN A 44 11.80 15.66 -11.09
CA GLN A 44 13.22 15.96 -11.31
C GLN A 44 13.99 15.92 -9.99
N ALA A 45 13.51 16.59 -8.95
CA ALA A 45 14.15 16.59 -7.63
C ALA A 45 14.22 15.17 -7.04
N TYR A 46 13.13 14.40 -7.16
CA TYR A 46 13.10 13.00 -6.70
C TYR A 46 14.15 12.14 -7.42
N TYR A 47 14.26 12.27 -8.74
CA TYR A 47 15.25 11.54 -9.53
C TYR A 47 16.70 11.93 -9.17
N GLU A 48 16.97 13.20 -8.94
CA GLU A 48 18.29 13.70 -8.59
C GLU A 48 18.76 13.30 -7.18
N HIS A 49 17.81 13.11 -6.25
CA HIS A 49 18.12 12.84 -4.84
C HIS A 49 17.86 11.40 -4.39
N MET A 50 17.12 10.60 -5.16
CA MET A 50 16.80 9.23 -4.82
C MET A 50 17.60 8.22 -5.66
N PRO A 51 17.92 7.01 -5.12
CA PRO A 51 18.76 6.03 -5.81
C PRO A 51 17.97 5.30 -6.91
N LEU A 52 17.65 5.99 -7.97
CA LEU A 52 16.89 5.50 -9.11
C LEU A 52 17.81 5.13 -10.28
N ARG A 53 17.33 4.19 -11.09
CA ARG A 53 18.00 3.81 -12.34
C ARG A 53 17.69 4.83 -13.44
N ARG A 54 18.57 4.91 -14.45
CA ARG A 54 18.41 5.79 -15.61
C ARG A 54 17.11 5.56 -16.37
N SER A 55 16.53 4.36 -16.30
CA SER A 55 15.21 4.06 -16.88
C SER A 55 14.06 4.87 -16.29
N ALA A 56 14.23 5.40 -15.07
CA ALA A 56 13.26 6.27 -14.41
C ALA A 56 13.54 7.77 -14.62
N LEU A 57 14.37 8.15 -15.61
CA LEU A 57 14.61 9.57 -15.90
C LEU A 57 13.29 10.27 -16.30
N PRO A 58 12.89 11.33 -15.57
CA PRO A 58 11.63 12.00 -15.84
C PRO A 58 11.61 12.68 -17.21
N LYS A 59 10.43 12.76 -17.80
CA LYS A 59 10.14 13.45 -19.05
C LYS A 59 9.07 14.51 -18.80
N GLY A 60 9.48 15.66 -18.24
CA GLY A 60 8.53 16.65 -17.76
C GLY A 60 7.71 16.12 -16.58
N PRO A 61 6.37 16.15 -16.64
CA PRO A 61 5.51 15.68 -15.57
C PRO A 61 5.37 14.17 -15.51
N ASP A 62 6.02 13.41 -16.40
CA ASP A 62 5.89 11.95 -16.47
C ASP A 62 7.19 11.25 -16.07
N MET A 63 7.08 10.23 -15.24
CA MET A 63 8.20 9.43 -14.78
C MET A 63 7.78 7.97 -14.60
N LEU A 64 8.43 7.06 -15.31
CA LEU A 64 8.17 5.64 -15.18
C LEU A 64 8.85 5.11 -13.92
N ILE A 65 8.12 5.01 -12.81
CA ILE A 65 8.65 4.50 -11.55
C ILE A 65 8.17 3.07 -11.25
N TYR A 66 7.03 2.64 -11.77
CA TYR A 66 6.61 1.26 -11.59
C TYR A 66 7.56 0.31 -12.34
N ARG A 67 7.98 -0.74 -11.67
CA ARG A 67 9.00 -1.67 -12.15
C ARG A 67 9.00 -2.97 -11.37
N SER A 68 9.65 -4.00 -11.90
CA SER A 68 9.90 -5.23 -11.18
C SER A 68 11.37 -5.44 -10.86
N LEU A 69 11.64 -6.11 -9.74
CA LEU A 69 12.97 -6.45 -9.27
C LEU A 69 12.98 -7.88 -8.74
N SER A 70 13.94 -8.69 -9.20
CA SER A 70 14.05 -10.10 -8.80
C SER A 70 15.21 -10.31 -7.82
N PHE A 71 14.96 -11.08 -6.77
CA PHE A 71 15.97 -11.62 -5.87
C PHE A 71 16.13 -13.12 -6.12
N GLY A 72 16.80 -13.47 -7.22
CA GLY A 72 16.88 -14.84 -7.70
C GLY A 72 15.51 -15.47 -7.89
N ALA A 73 15.36 -16.72 -7.50
CA ALA A 73 14.05 -17.41 -7.47
C ALA A 73 13.30 -17.21 -6.15
N LEU A 74 13.88 -16.49 -5.17
CA LEU A 74 13.26 -16.32 -3.85
C LEU A 74 12.11 -15.34 -3.89
N ALA A 75 12.31 -14.14 -4.44
CA ALA A 75 11.29 -13.10 -4.42
C ALA A 75 11.30 -12.23 -5.69
N GLN A 76 10.12 -11.90 -6.16
CA GLN A 76 9.86 -10.90 -7.21
C GLN A 76 9.12 -9.74 -6.57
N PHE A 77 9.65 -8.53 -6.71
CA PHE A 77 9.01 -7.30 -6.28
C PHE A 77 8.38 -6.61 -7.48
N PHE A 78 7.11 -6.25 -7.35
CA PHE A 78 6.38 -5.37 -8.25
C PHE A 78 6.18 -4.05 -7.52
N VAL A 79 6.98 -3.05 -7.87
CA VAL A 79 6.86 -1.69 -7.32
C VAL A 79 5.85 -0.95 -8.16
N LEU A 80 4.77 -0.49 -7.55
CA LEU A 80 3.66 0.17 -8.22
C LEU A 80 3.72 1.69 -8.05
N ASP A 81 2.95 2.36 -8.88
CA ASP A 81 2.65 3.78 -8.80
C ASP A 81 1.13 3.95 -8.80
N THR A 82 0.57 4.18 -7.63
CA THR A 82 -0.87 4.36 -7.42
C THR A 82 -1.27 5.83 -7.30
N ARG A 83 -0.39 6.76 -7.70
CA ARG A 83 -0.65 8.20 -7.68
C ARG A 83 -0.72 8.81 -9.09
N GLN A 84 0.28 8.56 -9.93
CA GLN A 84 0.38 9.20 -11.25
C GLN A 84 -0.70 8.74 -12.24
N TYR A 85 -1.21 7.52 -12.10
CA TYR A 85 -2.11 6.90 -13.07
C TYR A 85 -3.55 6.76 -12.59
N ARG A 86 -3.83 7.09 -11.33
CA ARG A 86 -5.17 6.91 -10.78
C ARG A 86 -6.13 8.02 -11.22
N THR A 87 -7.39 7.69 -11.28
CA THR A 87 -8.48 8.67 -11.39
C THR A 87 -8.67 9.41 -10.07
N ASP A 88 -9.42 10.52 -10.10
CA ASP A 88 -9.78 11.26 -8.90
C ASP A 88 -10.52 10.40 -7.87
N GLN A 89 -10.42 10.78 -6.59
CA GLN A 89 -11.10 10.10 -5.51
C GLN A 89 -12.61 10.20 -5.66
N PRO A 90 -13.33 9.06 -5.66
CA PRO A 90 -14.77 9.05 -5.79
C PRO A 90 -15.47 9.50 -4.51
N CYS A 91 -16.79 9.69 -4.58
CA CYS A 91 -17.67 9.96 -3.43
C CYS A 91 -17.34 11.26 -2.67
N GLY A 92 -16.52 12.16 -3.26
CA GLY A 92 -16.08 13.41 -2.62
C GLY A 92 -15.00 13.21 -1.57
N ASP A 93 -14.17 12.18 -1.74
CA ASP A 93 -13.02 11.82 -0.90
C ASP A 93 -13.31 11.56 0.59
N GLY A 94 -12.26 11.25 1.38
CA GLY A 94 -12.32 10.99 2.82
C GLY A 94 -12.90 9.61 3.18
N ILE A 95 -13.40 9.49 4.41
CA ILE A 95 -14.07 8.26 4.88
C ILE A 95 -15.55 8.35 4.53
N LYS A 96 -16.00 7.54 3.58
CA LYS A 96 -17.36 7.55 3.02
C LYS A 96 -17.91 6.14 2.82
N PRO A 97 -19.24 5.97 2.78
CA PRO A 97 -19.83 4.81 2.14
C PRO A 97 -19.44 4.75 0.67
N GLN A 98 -19.26 3.56 0.12
CA GLN A 98 -19.00 3.41 -1.32
C GLN A 98 -20.22 3.89 -2.12
N CYS A 99 -19.98 4.72 -3.12
CA CYS A 99 -20.96 5.26 -4.05
C CYS A 99 -20.81 4.58 -5.43
N PRO A 100 -21.70 4.82 -6.39
CA PRO A 100 -21.63 4.21 -7.72
C PRO A 100 -20.28 4.43 -8.42
N GLU A 101 -19.65 5.59 -8.23
CA GLU A 101 -18.34 5.91 -8.81
C GLU A 101 -17.23 5.00 -8.25
N ALA A 102 -17.23 4.73 -6.92
CA ALA A 102 -16.25 3.83 -6.29
C ALA A 102 -16.43 2.38 -6.74
N LEU A 103 -17.67 1.97 -7.05
CA LEU A 103 -18.01 0.62 -7.50
C LEU A 103 -17.88 0.43 -9.01
N GLY A 104 -17.82 1.52 -9.77
CA GLY A 104 -17.81 1.53 -11.22
C GLY A 104 -16.47 1.15 -11.83
N ALA A 105 -16.50 0.72 -13.08
CA ALA A 105 -15.32 0.33 -13.84
C ALA A 105 -14.50 1.52 -14.39
N GLU A 106 -15.01 2.73 -14.26
CA GLU A 106 -14.36 3.96 -14.74
C GLU A 106 -13.20 4.39 -13.83
N GLY A 107 -13.29 4.04 -12.52
CA GLY A 107 -12.24 4.32 -11.55
C GLY A 107 -11.06 3.36 -11.70
N THR A 108 -9.84 3.89 -11.71
CA THR A 108 -8.62 3.09 -11.71
C THR A 108 -7.61 3.63 -10.72
N MET A 109 -6.92 2.72 -10.03
CA MET A 109 -5.81 3.01 -9.13
C MET A 109 -4.46 3.00 -9.87
N MET A 110 -4.31 2.12 -10.86
CA MET A 110 -3.03 1.87 -11.54
C MET A 110 -2.99 2.36 -12.99
N GLY A 111 -4.16 2.65 -13.59
CA GLY A 111 -4.28 2.77 -15.03
C GLY A 111 -4.15 1.42 -15.76
N LEU A 112 -4.65 1.36 -16.98
CA LEU A 112 -4.74 0.09 -17.71
C LEU A 112 -3.36 -0.51 -18.04
N GLU A 113 -2.40 0.31 -18.44
CA GLU A 113 -1.08 -0.17 -18.86
C GLU A 113 -0.31 -0.82 -17.72
N GLN A 114 -0.30 -0.16 -16.54
CA GLN A 114 0.37 -0.70 -15.35
C GLN A 114 -0.34 -1.94 -14.83
N ARG A 115 -1.69 -1.95 -14.82
CA ARG A 115 -2.47 -3.13 -14.43
C ARG A 115 -2.14 -4.33 -15.30
N ASP A 116 -2.16 -4.17 -16.62
CA ASP A 116 -1.87 -5.25 -17.56
C ASP A 116 -0.40 -5.71 -17.47
N TRP A 117 0.52 -4.80 -17.22
CA TRP A 117 1.91 -5.11 -16.92
C TRP A 117 2.04 -5.93 -15.63
N LEU A 118 1.34 -5.54 -14.56
CA LEU A 118 1.36 -6.25 -13.27
C LEU A 118 0.81 -7.67 -13.45
N PHE A 119 -0.34 -7.83 -14.08
CA PHE A 119 -0.98 -9.12 -14.25
C PHE A 119 -0.12 -10.08 -15.09
N ARG A 120 0.45 -9.61 -16.20
CA ARG A 120 1.41 -10.41 -16.98
C ARG A 120 2.64 -10.78 -16.15
N GLY A 121 3.15 -9.86 -15.34
CA GLY A 121 4.30 -10.11 -14.51
C GLY A 121 4.04 -11.15 -13.40
N LEU A 122 2.88 -11.09 -12.76
CA LEU A 122 2.45 -12.06 -11.75
C LEU A 122 2.21 -13.45 -12.35
N ASP A 123 1.58 -13.51 -13.52
CA ASP A 123 1.26 -14.77 -14.22
C ASP A 123 2.52 -15.52 -14.67
N THR A 124 3.57 -14.79 -15.02
CA THR A 124 4.83 -15.36 -15.52
C THR A 124 5.95 -15.40 -14.46
N SER A 125 5.70 -14.97 -13.23
CA SER A 125 6.70 -14.93 -12.19
C SER A 125 7.16 -16.34 -11.77
N PRO A 126 8.45 -16.67 -11.88
CA PRO A 126 8.99 -17.91 -11.35
C PRO A 126 9.34 -17.86 -9.86
N ALA A 127 9.10 -16.70 -9.23
CA ALA A 127 9.55 -16.48 -7.87
C ALA A 127 8.66 -17.20 -6.84
N LYS A 128 9.28 -17.60 -5.74
CA LYS A 128 8.62 -18.21 -4.59
C LYS A 128 7.63 -17.23 -3.93
N TRP A 129 8.05 -15.98 -3.75
CA TRP A 129 7.27 -14.90 -3.16
C TRP A 129 7.06 -13.77 -4.16
N ASN A 130 5.83 -13.28 -4.27
CA ASN A 130 5.48 -12.16 -5.14
C ASN A 130 5.04 -10.97 -4.28
N ALA A 131 5.89 -9.96 -4.20
CA ALA A 131 5.68 -8.80 -3.34
C ALA A 131 5.15 -7.60 -4.15
N LEU A 132 3.98 -7.08 -3.79
CA LEU A 132 3.41 -5.84 -4.32
C LEU A 132 3.83 -4.69 -3.40
N ALA A 133 4.80 -3.88 -3.82
CA ALA A 133 5.24 -2.70 -3.06
C ALA A 133 4.55 -1.46 -3.64
N GLN A 134 3.61 -0.89 -2.89
CA GLN A 134 2.72 0.17 -3.38
C GLN A 134 2.38 1.16 -2.26
N GLN A 135 1.58 2.19 -2.54
CA GLN A 135 1.41 3.34 -1.67
C GLN A 135 0.34 3.09 -0.60
N VAL A 136 -0.86 2.68 -0.99
CA VAL A 136 -2.07 2.75 -0.16
C VAL A 136 -2.68 1.37 0.14
N MET A 137 -3.39 1.23 1.27
CA MET A 137 -3.92 -0.04 1.74
C MET A 137 -4.96 -0.65 0.80
N ILE A 138 -4.82 -1.97 0.50
CA ILE A 138 -5.72 -2.76 -0.36
C ILE A 138 -6.94 -3.28 0.43
N ALA A 139 -6.75 -3.67 1.68
CA ALA A 139 -7.83 -4.19 2.51
C ALA A 139 -9.00 -3.20 2.62
N ARG A 140 -10.23 -3.67 2.43
CA ARG A 140 -11.43 -2.84 2.57
C ARG A 140 -11.84 -2.76 4.04
N VAL A 141 -11.12 -1.96 4.80
CA VAL A 141 -11.37 -1.76 6.23
C VAL A 141 -12.51 -0.78 6.45
N ASP A 142 -13.57 -1.23 7.11
CA ASP A 142 -14.60 -0.33 7.63
C ASP A 142 -14.02 0.48 8.79
N ARG A 143 -14.01 1.80 8.64
CA ARG A 143 -13.46 2.77 9.58
C ARG A 143 -14.53 3.42 10.47
N VAL A 144 -15.80 3.07 10.27
CA VAL A 144 -16.96 3.63 10.99
C VAL A 144 -17.64 2.52 11.75
N ALA A 145 -17.59 2.58 13.08
CA ALA A 145 -18.23 1.58 13.92
C ALA A 145 -19.75 1.61 13.82
N GLY A 146 -20.40 0.43 13.83
CA GLY A 146 -21.85 0.25 13.90
C GLY A 146 -22.51 0.01 12.55
N GLU A 147 -23.77 0.43 12.40
CA GLU A 147 -24.60 0.08 11.23
C GLU A 147 -24.19 0.78 9.91
N LYS A 148 -23.41 1.84 10.01
CA LYS A 148 -22.96 2.60 8.83
C LYS A 148 -21.54 2.20 8.48
N ALA A 149 -21.33 1.80 7.25
CA ALA A 149 -19.99 1.54 6.74
C ALA A 149 -19.31 2.81 6.22
N GLY A 150 -18.00 2.93 6.43
CA GLY A 150 -17.21 4.02 5.89
C GLY A 150 -15.79 3.56 5.53
N TYR A 151 -15.43 3.75 4.26
CA TYR A 151 -14.15 3.33 3.70
C TYR A 151 -13.34 4.55 3.22
N SER A 152 -12.02 4.45 3.22
CA SER A 152 -11.18 5.51 2.65
C SER A 152 -11.29 5.54 1.14
N MET A 153 -11.71 6.67 0.60
CA MET A 153 -11.81 6.87 -0.85
C MET A 153 -10.46 7.14 -1.51
N ASP A 154 -9.47 7.55 -0.74
CA ASP A 154 -8.08 7.71 -1.19
C ASP A 154 -7.34 6.36 -1.35
N GLN A 155 -7.85 5.30 -0.77
CA GLN A 155 -7.27 3.96 -0.81
C GLN A 155 -8.03 3.04 -1.78
N TRP A 156 -7.57 1.79 -1.94
CA TRP A 156 -8.19 0.83 -2.85
C TRP A 156 -9.70 0.64 -2.71
N PRO A 157 -10.32 0.77 -1.52
CA PRO A 157 -11.79 0.74 -1.41
C PRO A 157 -12.52 1.83 -2.21
N GLY A 158 -11.87 2.95 -2.53
CA GLY A 158 -12.39 3.97 -3.46
C GLY A 158 -12.39 3.50 -4.92
N TYR A 159 -11.63 2.49 -5.24
CA TYR A 159 -11.45 1.92 -6.59
C TYR A 159 -11.82 0.43 -6.58
N GLU A 160 -13.01 0.15 -6.05
CA GLU A 160 -13.45 -1.19 -5.68
C GLU A 160 -13.47 -2.16 -6.86
N PHE A 161 -13.85 -1.71 -8.05
CA PHE A 161 -13.87 -2.56 -9.24
C PHE A 161 -12.46 -3.10 -9.56
N GLU A 162 -11.45 -2.24 -9.61
CA GLU A 162 -10.07 -2.67 -9.89
C GLU A 162 -9.47 -3.47 -8.73
N ARG A 163 -9.80 -3.12 -7.49
CA ARG A 163 -9.42 -3.89 -6.31
C ARG A 163 -9.93 -5.33 -6.39
N ARG A 164 -11.21 -5.52 -6.75
CA ARG A 164 -11.81 -6.84 -6.96
C ARG A 164 -11.14 -7.59 -8.10
N GLN A 165 -10.79 -6.91 -9.18
CA GLN A 165 -10.05 -7.52 -10.29
C GLN A 165 -8.68 -8.04 -9.84
N LEU A 166 -7.93 -7.26 -9.03
CA LEU A 166 -6.65 -7.68 -8.50
C LEU A 166 -6.80 -8.93 -7.60
N LEU A 167 -7.71 -8.91 -6.64
CA LEU A 167 -7.93 -10.05 -5.74
C LEU A 167 -8.41 -11.29 -6.47
N LYS A 168 -9.32 -11.12 -7.41
CA LYS A 168 -9.79 -12.18 -8.30
C LYS A 168 -8.65 -12.79 -9.12
N PHE A 169 -7.79 -11.94 -9.70
CA PHE A 169 -6.62 -12.40 -10.45
C PHE A 169 -5.70 -13.26 -9.57
N LEU A 170 -5.33 -12.77 -8.37
CA LEU A 170 -4.47 -13.50 -7.43
C LEU A 170 -5.07 -14.88 -7.07
N HIS A 171 -6.38 -14.94 -6.90
CA HIS A 171 -7.11 -16.15 -6.58
C HIS A 171 -7.16 -17.15 -7.75
N GLU A 172 -7.58 -16.71 -8.91
CA GLU A 172 -7.82 -17.58 -10.09
C GLU A 172 -6.51 -18.08 -10.71
N HIS A 173 -5.49 -17.21 -10.78
CA HIS A 173 -4.17 -17.57 -11.32
C HIS A 173 -3.28 -18.27 -10.29
N LYS A 174 -3.74 -18.40 -9.03
CA LYS A 174 -3.00 -19.05 -7.95
C LYS A 174 -1.59 -18.47 -7.80
N THR A 175 -1.50 -17.15 -7.84
CA THR A 175 -0.23 -16.44 -7.68
C THR A 175 0.53 -16.97 -6.46
N ALA A 176 1.80 -17.33 -6.64
CA ALA A 176 2.60 -17.93 -5.57
C ALA A 176 2.87 -16.90 -4.46
N ASN A 177 2.41 -17.17 -3.25
CA ASN A 177 2.69 -16.43 -2.03
C ASN A 177 2.65 -14.89 -2.19
N PRO A 178 1.52 -14.29 -2.56
CA PRO A 178 1.45 -12.86 -2.76
C PRO A 178 1.44 -12.12 -1.42
N VAL A 179 2.33 -11.11 -1.30
CA VAL A 179 2.46 -10.24 -0.13
C VAL A 179 2.39 -8.79 -0.59
N ALA A 180 1.47 -8.01 -0.06
CA ALA A 180 1.36 -6.58 -0.34
C ALA A 180 2.03 -5.75 0.76
N PHE A 181 2.67 -4.66 0.36
CA PHE A 181 3.17 -3.61 1.24
C PHE A 181 2.52 -2.29 0.89
N ALA A 182 2.20 -1.52 1.93
CA ALA A 182 1.69 -0.16 1.80
C ALA A 182 2.24 0.74 2.91
N GLY A 183 1.98 2.03 2.78
CA GLY A 183 2.32 3.07 3.75
C GLY A 183 1.17 4.05 3.93
N ASP A 184 1.40 5.33 3.66
CA ASP A 184 0.42 6.42 3.58
C ASP A 184 -0.23 6.81 4.92
N ILE A 185 -0.96 5.91 5.54
CA ILE A 185 -1.88 6.19 6.67
C ILE A 185 -1.21 6.32 8.04
N HIS A 186 0.10 6.41 8.10
CA HIS A 186 0.91 6.63 9.31
C HIS A 186 0.56 5.70 10.48
N SER A 187 0.20 4.46 10.17
CA SER A 187 -0.10 3.42 11.14
C SER A 187 0.24 2.03 10.61
N ASN A 188 0.43 1.10 11.51
CA ASN A 188 0.80 -0.27 11.21
C ASN A 188 -0.44 -1.14 11.09
N TRP A 189 -0.50 -1.99 10.06
CA TRP A 189 -1.57 -2.97 9.87
C TRP A 189 -1.01 -4.28 9.35
N ALA A 190 -1.61 -5.37 9.81
CA ALA A 190 -1.42 -6.69 9.23
C ALA A 190 -2.80 -7.24 8.84
N ASN A 191 -3.03 -7.43 7.55
CA ASN A 191 -4.31 -7.81 6.99
C ASN A 191 -4.21 -9.11 6.19
N GLU A 192 -5.23 -9.93 6.27
CA GLU A 192 -5.48 -10.98 5.28
C GLU A 192 -6.34 -10.39 4.15
N LEU A 193 -5.85 -10.41 2.93
CA LEU A 193 -6.61 -10.00 1.76
C LEU A 193 -7.49 -11.19 1.33
N ILE A 194 -8.77 -11.11 1.66
CA ILE A 194 -9.75 -12.14 1.32
C ILE A 194 -10.29 -11.98 -0.10
N ALA A 195 -10.69 -13.07 -0.73
CA ALA A 195 -11.13 -13.08 -2.13
C ALA A 195 -12.35 -12.19 -2.38
N ASP A 196 -13.28 -12.18 -1.43
CA ASP A 196 -14.49 -11.36 -1.47
C ASP A 196 -14.74 -10.71 -0.12
N PHE A 197 -14.65 -9.39 -0.06
CA PHE A 197 -14.90 -8.63 1.16
C PHE A 197 -16.39 -8.41 1.48
N ASP A 198 -17.30 -8.84 0.60
CA ASP A 198 -18.73 -8.93 0.91
C ASP A 198 -19.09 -10.26 1.58
N ASP A 199 -18.18 -11.25 1.50
CA ASP A 199 -18.22 -12.49 2.26
C ASP A 199 -16.96 -12.59 3.15
N LEU A 200 -17.06 -12.15 4.40
CA LEU A 200 -15.96 -12.17 5.36
C LEU A 200 -15.46 -13.60 5.70
N GLY A 201 -16.21 -14.65 5.31
CA GLY A 201 -15.79 -16.05 5.38
C GLY A 201 -15.00 -16.52 4.15
N SER A 202 -14.83 -15.69 3.13
CA SER A 202 -14.09 -16.05 1.94
C SER A 202 -12.61 -16.28 2.22
N LYS A 203 -11.94 -17.07 1.36
CA LYS A 203 -10.54 -17.44 1.56
C LYS A 203 -9.61 -16.22 1.43
N SER A 204 -8.58 -16.17 2.26
CA SER A 204 -7.45 -15.28 2.03
C SER A 204 -6.73 -15.66 0.73
N VAL A 205 -6.38 -14.66 -0.09
CA VAL A 205 -5.67 -14.80 -1.37
C VAL A 205 -4.31 -14.11 -1.37
N ALA A 206 -4.06 -13.23 -0.39
CA ALA A 206 -2.78 -12.57 -0.16
C ALA A 206 -2.68 -12.10 1.29
N THR A 207 -1.50 -11.65 1.71
CA THR A 207 -1.30 -10.94 2.97
C THR A 207 -0.87 -9.50 2.70
N GLU A 208 -1.23 -8.58 3.59
CA GLU A 208 -0.85 -7.18 3.48
C GLU A 208 -0.22 -6.67 4.77
N PHE A 209 0.89 -5.97 4.64
CA PHE A 209 1.58 -5.29 5.73
C PHE A 209 1.69 -3.80 5.42
N VAL A 210 0.99 -2.98 6.19
CA VAL A 210 1.06 -1.52 6.09
C VAL A 210 2.05 -1.02 7.13
N GLY A 211 3.07 -0.30 6.67
CA GLY A 211 4.06 0.32 7.54
C GLY A 211 3.63 1.72 7.96
N THR A 212 3.95 2.07 9.20
CA THR A 212 3.74 3.41 9.74
C THR A 212 4.81 4.39 9.22
N SER A 213 4.65 5.68 9.53
CA SER A 213 5.66 6.70 9.30
C SER A 213 6.84 6.60 10.28
N ILE A 214 8.00 7.14 9.89
CA ILE A 214 9.17 7.23 10.77
C ILE A 214 8.97 8.28 11.87
N SER A 215 8.37 9.43 11.55
CA SER A 215 8.18 10.54 12.50
C SER A 215 6.93 11.37 12.25
N SER A 216 6.34 11.29 11.05
CA SER A 216 5.18 12.08 10.69
C SER A 216 3.96 11.74 11.56
N GLY A 217 3.21 12.76 12.01
CA GLY A 217 2.06 12.61 12.88
C GLY A 217 2.41 12.52 14.39
N GLY A 218 3.64 12.89 14.80
CA GLY A 218 4.07 12.89 16.20
C GLY A 218 4.28 11.50 16.78
N ASP A 219 4.16 11.35 18.10
CA ASP A 219 4.49 10.10 18.81
C ASP A 219 3.56 8.93 18.47
N GLY A 220 2.32 9.22 18.08
CA GLY A 220 1.32 8.18 17.80
C GLY A 220 0.78 7.54 19.08
N ARG A 221 0.29 6.31 18.99
CA ARG A 221 -0.21 5.53 20.13
C ARG A 221 -0.23 4.04 19.85
N ALA A 222 0.02 3.23 20.89
CA ALA A 222 0.01 1.78 20.78
C ALA A 222 -1.39 1.22 20.48
N GLU A 223 -2.41 1.78 21.13
CA GLU A 223 -3.81 1.38 20.98
C GLU A 223 -4.62 2.58 20.45
N PRO A 224 -4.94 2.61 19.15
CA PRO A 224 -5.83 3.60 18.58
C PRO A 224 -7.22 3.56 19.22
N LYS A 225 -7.88 4.71 19.28
CA LYS A 225 -9.27 4.80 19.79
C LYS A 225 -10.19 3.96 18.91
N GLY A 226 -11.09 3.17 19.52
CA GLY A 226 -12.03 2.31 18.79
C GLY A 226 -11.39 1.05 18.19
N LEU A 227 -10.19 0.65 18.66
CA LEU A 227 -9.47 -0.52 18.14
C LEU A 227 -10.29 -1.81 18.30
N THR A 228 -10.96 -2.00 19.43
CA THR A 228 -11.73 -3.22 19.71
C THR A 228 -12.90 -3.37 18.73
N GLU A 229 -13.64 -2.31 18.51
CA GLU A 229 -14.77 -2.27 17.58
C GLU A 229 -14.29 -2.47 16.15
N LEU A 230 -13.23 -1.77 15.75
CA LEU A 230 -12.63 -1.90 14.43
C LEU A 230 -12.21 -3.35 14.13
N LEU A 231 -11.54 -4.01 15.07
CA LEU A 231 -11.10 -5.41 14.87
C LEU A 231 -12.29 -6.38 14.86
N ALA A 232 -13.35 -6.11 15.61
CA ALA A 232 -14.55 -6.94 15.62
C ALA A 232 -15.32 -6.87 14.29
N GLU A 233 -15.37 -5.69 13.67
CA GLU A 233 -16.05 -5.46 12.39
C GLU A 233 -15.20 -5.86 11.18
N ASN A 234 -13.87 -5.94 11.34
CA ASN A 234 -12.91 -6.28 10.28
C ASN A 234 -12.07 -7.50 10.68
N PRO A 235 -12.61 -8.72 10.71
CA PRO A 235 -11.92 -9.92 11.23
C PRO A 235 -10.68 -10.34 10.41
N PHE A 236 -10.52 -9.83 9.20
CA PHE A 236 -9.33 -9.99 8.37
C PHE A 236 -8.16 -9.09 8.81
N VAL A 237 -8.41 -8.08 9.64
CA VAL A 237 -7.36 -7.26 10.29
C VAL A 237 -6.84 -8.02 11.50
N LYS A 238 -5.58 -8.45 11.47
CA LYS A 238 -4.94 -9.23 12.54
C LYS A 238 -4.13 -8.35 13.49
N PHE A 239 -3.81 -7.13 13.08
CA PHE A 239 -3.06 -6.18 13.89
C PHE A 239 -3.29 -4.76 13.40
N HIS A 240 -3.42 -3.82 14.34
CA HIS A 240 -3.40 -2.39 14.09
C HIS A 240 -2.74 -1.67 15.28
N ASN A 241 -1.84 -0.75 14.95
CA ASN A 241 -1.09 0.07 15.90
C ASN A 241 -0.69 1.39 15.23
N ALA A 242 -0.65 2.49 15.95
CA ALA A 242 -0.33 3.80 15.39
C ALA A 242 0.93 4.45 16.00
N GLU A 243 1.86 3.67 16.54
CA GLU A 243 3.20 4.16 16.90
C GLU A 243 4.08 4.33 15.65
N ARG A 244 5.15 5.11 15.79
CA ARG A 244 6.13 5.35 14.72
C ARG A 244 7.11 4.18 14.62
N GLY A 245 7.66 3.96 13.42
CA GLY A 245 8.60 2.86 13.24
C GLY A 245 8.74 2.40 11.79
N TYR A 246 8.93 1.10 11.62
CA TYR A 246 9.07 0.46 10.32
C TYR A 246 8.72 -1.03 10.38
N VAL A 247 8.51 -1.62 9.23
CA VAL A 247 8.30 -3.06 9.08
C VAL A 247 9.62 -3.72 8.68
N ARG A 248 10.02 -4.79 9.39
CA ARG A 248 11.18 -5.61 9.06
C ARG A 248 10.74 -6.98 8.57
N CYS A 249 11.20 -7.39 7.39
CA CYS A 249 10.89 -8.71 6.85
C CYS A 249 12.14 -9.59 6.80
N GLU A 250 11.96 -10.86 7.12
CA GLU A 250 12.93 -11.93 6.91
C GLU A 250 12.28 -12.99 6.01
N VAL A 251 12.88 -13.23 4.85
CA VAL A 251 12.29 -14.05 3.80
C VAL A 251 13.16 -15.25 3.52
N THR A 252 12.58 -16.43 3.61
CA THR A 252 13.19 -17.72 3.27
C THR A 252 12.33 -18.44 2.22
N PRO A 253 12.79 -19.54 1.62
CA PRO A 253 11.92 -20.35 0.76
C PRO A 253 10.68 -20.91 1.45
N ALA A 254 10.72 -21.11 2.78
CA ALA A 254 9.63 -21.70 3.55
C ALA A 254 8.71 -20.68 4.23
N THR A 255 9.23 -19.50 4.56
CA THR A 255 8.48 -18.53 5.38
C THR A 255 8.81 -17.08 4.99
N TRP A 256 7.80 -16.24 5.16
CA TRP A 256 7.93 -14.78 5.21
C TRP A 256 7.56 -14.31 6.61
N ARG A 257 8.56 -13.87 7.39
CA ARG A 257 8.37 -13.29 8.72
C ARG A 257 8.36 -11.77 8.62
N THR A 258 7.39 -11.15 9.26
CA THR A 258 7.23 -9.70 9.34
C THR A 258 7.17 -9.25 10.78
N ASP A 259 8.07 -8.34 11.20
CA ASP A 259 8.11 -7.73 12.52
C ASP A 259 7.75 -6.24 12.42
N PHE A 260 6.77 -5.80 13.18
CA PHE A 260 6.44 -4.38 13.34
C PHE A 260 7.34 -3.77 14.43
N ARG A 261 8.33 -2.99 13.98
CA ARG A 261 9.35 -2.37 14.82
C ARG A 261 8.93 -0.93 15.12
N THR A 262 8.67 -0.62 16.39
CA THR A 262 8.12 0.68 16.78
C THR A 262 8.91 1.33 17.90
N VAL A 263 8.70 2.63 18.05
CA VAL A 263 9.17 3.44 19.18
C VAL A 263 7.98 4.13 19.83
N GLU A 264 8.02 4.31 21.15
CA GLU A 264 6.92 4.92 21.91
C GLU A 264 6.79 6.43 21.67
N TYR A 265 7.90 7.08 21.30
CA TYR A 265 7.92 8.51 21.01
C TYR A 265 9.01 8.87 20.01
N VAL A 266 8.77 9.93 19.26
CA VAL A 266 9.71 10.57 18.31
C VAL A 266 9.92 12.04 18.60
N SER A 267 9.18 12.60 19.54
CA SER A 267 9.26 14.01 19.98
C SER A 267 10.58 14.37 20.65
N ARG A 268 11.37 13.41 21.07
CA ARG A 268 12.69 13.54 21.67
C ARG A 268 13.58 12.34 21.36
N PRO A 269 14.91 12.44 21.42
CA PRO A 269 15.83 11.31 21.27
C PRO A 269 15.70 10.27 22.39
N GLY A 270 16.12 9.02 22.10
CA GLY A 270 16.33 7.98 23.11
C GLY A 270 15.17 7.00 23.30
N ALA A 271 14.14 7.03 22.45
CA ALA A 271 13.09 6.02 22.52
C ALA A 271 13.63 4.61 22.19
N PRO A 272 13.34 3.60 23.03
CA PRO A 272 13.75 2.22 22.76
C PRO A 272 12.97 1.67 21.58
N LEU A 273 13.68 0.99 20.68
CA LEU A 273 13.06 0.26 19.58
C LEU A 273 12.53 -1.08 20.11
N GLN A 274 11.26 -1.38 19.84
CA GLN A 274 10.60 -2.61 20.25
C GLN A 274 9.85 -3.30 19.12
N THR A 275 9.56 -4.58 19.28
CA THR A 275 8.68 -5.33 18.36
C THR A 275 7.28 -5.38 18.98
N ARG A 276 6.31 -4.75 18.35
CA ARG A 276 4.91 -4.76 18.82
C ARG A 276 4.16 -6.01 18.41
N ALA A 277 4.44 -6.50 17.23
CA ALA A 277 3.87 -7.74 16.73
C ALA A 277 4.81 -8.38 15.71
N SER A 278 4.72 -9.69 15.60
CA SER A 278 5.37 -10.48 14.57
C SER A 278 4.37 -11.41 13.92
N PHE A 279 4.48 -11.58 12.61
CA PHE A 279 3.66 -12.52 11.85
C PHE A 279 4.52 -13.36 10.94
N VAL A 280 4.09 -14.59 10.70
CA VAL A 280 4.71 -15.52 9.76
C VAL A 280 3.67 -15.99 8.76
N VAL A 281 4.03 -15.89 7.49
CA VAL A 281 3.32 -16.52 6.37
C VAL A 281 4.14 -17.73 5.93
N GLU A 282 3.52 -18.90 5.90
CA GLU A 282 4.16 -20.11 5.41
C GLU A 282 3.99 -20.25 3.89
N ASP A 283 4.96 -20.88 3.25
CA ASP A 283 4.87 -21.20 1.83
C ASP A 283 3.57 -21.92 1.46
N GLY A 284 2.91 -21.47 0.41
CA GLY A 284 1.63 -22.02 -0.06
C GLY A 284 0.42 -21.60 0.78
N ARG A 285 0.60 -20.68 1.75
CA ARG A 285 -0.47 -20.17 2.59
C ARG A 285 -0.55 -18.66 2.53
N THR A 286 -1.74 -18.11 2.74
CA THR A 286 -2.02 -16.67 2.75
C THR A 286 -2.63 -16.22 4.08
N VAL A 287 -2.42 -17.00 5.13
CA VAL A 287 -2.90 -16.76 6.49
C VAL A 287 -1.77 -16.23 7.35
N LEU A 288 -2.08 -15.25 8.18
CA LEU A 288 -1.15 -14.63 9.13
C LEU A 288 -1.11 -15.39 10.43
N ASN A 289 -0.01 -16.07 10.71
CA ASN A 289 0.25 -16.71 11.99
C ASN A 289 1.04 -15.73 12.89
N ARG A 290 0.50 -15.42 14.07
CA ARG A 290 1.21 -14.59 15.04
C ARG A 290 2.40 -15.36 15.61
N ALA A 291 3.60 -14.73 15.68
CA ALA A 291 4.85 -15.36 16.13
C ALA A 291 5.40 -14.69 17.41
#